data_f57693705397d1a4c498ca4790b54717
#
_entry.id   f57693705397d1a4c498ca4790b54717
#
_cell.length_a   1.000
_cell.length_b   1.000
_cell.length_c   1.000
_cell.angle_alpha   90.00
_cell.angle_beta   90.00
_cell.angle_gamma   90.00
#
_symmetry.space_group_name_H-M   'P 1'
#
loop_
_entity.id
_entity.type
_entity.pdbx_description
1 polymer ?
#
loop_
_entity_poly.entity_id
_entity_poly.type
_entity_poly.pdbx_seq_one_letter_code
_entity_poly.pdbx_strand_id
1 'polypeptide(L)'
;GLGDVYKRQDFVVFTDHNKDANFESFTTFYIPDSVMVIGNSEKPEFWSATEADDIVSTLVSGMEGRGYTRASDKESADLGLQVSFVKNVNYFTNYHDNPYWWWGYPGYNWWYGYWGNWTGAWNGWYYPYPVVYSYSVGSLLVELVNLKAPLPKSTDAKLPVLWTAYMTGLLSGSDKVNIELSTRAIEQAFVQSPYLKK
;
A
#
# COMPACT_ATOMS: atom_id res chain seq x y z
N GLY A 1 -12.25 -4.09 14.64
CA GLY A 1 -12.49 -2.75 15.12
C GLY A 1 -12.38 -1.74 13.98
N LEU A 2 -12.93 -0.56 14.17
CA LEU A 2 -12.72 0.56 13.25
C LEU A 2 -11.24 0.96 13.30
N GLY A 3 -10.61 1.10 12.14
CA GLY A 3 -9.25 1.62 12.03
C GLY A 3 -9.16 3.07 12.50
N ASP A 4 -7.95 3.53 12.76
CA ASP A 4 -7.73 4.91 13.13
C ASP A 4 -7.97 5.86 11.96
N VAL A 5 -8.63 6.99 12.24
CA VAL A 5 -8.98 8.01 11.25
C VAL A 5 -8.45 9.37 11.71
N TYR A 6 -7.71 10.04 10.84
CA TYR A 6 -7.30 11.42 11.01
C TYR A 6 -7.94 12.29 9.93
N LYS A 7 -8.55 13.40 10.32
CA LYS A 7 -9.17 14.37 9.44
C LYS A 7 -8.49 15.73 9.58
N ARG A 8 -8.10 16.29 8.46
CA ARG A 8 -7.56 17.63 8.37
C ARG A 8 -8.27 18.37 7.22
N GLN A 9 -8.14 19.70 7.15
CA GLN A 9 -8.73 20.50 6.07
C GLN A 9 -8.29 20.03 4.67
N ASP A 10 -7.06 19.52 4.56
CA ASP A 10 -6.44 19.15 3.29
C ASP A 10 -6.68 17.67 2.92
N PHE A 11 -6.68 16.75 3.90
CA PHE A 11 -6.76 15.31 3.64
C PHE A 11 -7.32 14.51 4.82
N VAL A 12 -7.70 13.26 4.53
CA VAL A 12 -8.14 12.28 5.53
C VAL A 12 -7.25 11.04 5.45
N VAL A 13 -6.80 10.54 6.61
CA VAL A 13 -5.94 9.36 6.72
C VAL A 13 -6.64 8.29 7.53
N PHE A 14 -6.83 7.12 6.90
CA PHE A 14 -7.32 5.90 7.53
C PHE A 14 -6.17 4.92 7.66
N THR A 15 -6.01 4.31 8.81
CA THR A 15 -5.06 3.21 9.01
C THR A 15 -5.75 2.03 9.66
N ASP A 16 -5.34 0.84 9.28
CA ASP A 16 -5.77 -0.40 9.91
C ASP A 16 -4.65 -1.44 9.86
N HIS A 17 -4.75 -2.48 10.66
CA HIS A 17 -3.72 -3.52 10.75
C HIS A 17 -4.30 -4.84 11.24
N ASN A 18 -3.56 -5.91 10.98
CA ASN A 18 -3.81 -7.20 11.61
C ASN A 18 -3.37 -7.13 13.08
N LYS A 19 -4.32 -7.22 13.99
CA LYS A 19 -4.06 -7.14 15.45
C LYS A 19 -3.28 -8.32 15.99
N ASP A 20 -3.27 -9.44 15.28
CA ASP A 20 -2.52 -10.63 15.64
C ASP A 20 -1.07 -10.62 15.10
N ALA A 21 -0.72 -9.62 14.29
CA ALA A 21 0.63 -9.50 13.74
C ALA A 21 1.62 -9.06 14.82
N ASN A 22 2.76 -9.75 14.87
CA ASN A 22 3.89 -9.37 15.71
C ASN A 22 4.88 -8.53 14.88
N PHE A 23 4.66 -7.22 14.83
CA PHE A 23 5.48 -6.29 14.05
C PHE A 23 6.95 -6.23 14.53
N GLU A 24 7.21 -6.52 15.79
CA GLU A 24 8.58 -6.56 16.36
C GLU A 24 9.41 -7.73 15.84
N SER A 25 8.77 -8.77 15.30
CA SER A 25 9.46 -9.96 14.78
C SER A 25 10.09 -9.76 13.40
N PHE A 26 9.70 -8.73 12.67
CA PHE A 26 10.24 -8.42 11.34
C PHE A 26 11.44 -7.48 11.44
N THR A 27 12.39 -7.62 10.53
CA THR A 27 13.62 -6.83 10.52
C THR A 27 13.78 -5.99 9.28
N THR A 28 13.45 -6.54 8.11
CA THR A 28 13.69 -5.89 6.82
C THR A 28 12.41 -5.65 6.04
N PHE A 29 12.44 -4.61 5.22
CA PHE A 29 11.36 -4.32 4.27
C PHE A 29 11.91 -3.99 2.89
N TYR A 30 11.15 -4.32 1.88
CA TYR A 30 11.41 -3.92 0.50
C TYR A 30 10.28 -3.02 -0.02
N ILE A 31 10.65 -2.01 -0.77
CA ILE A 31 9.71 -1.12 -1.47
C ILE A 31 10.22 -0.88 -2.89
N PRO A 32 9.38 -1.04 -3.94
CA PRO A 32 9.73 -0.65 -5.31
C PRO A 32 9.96 0.86 -5.42
N ASP A 33 10.79 1.28 -6.37
CA ASP A 33 11.08 2.70 -6.64
C ASP A 33 9.98 3.40 -7.46
N SER A 34 8.83 2.78 -7.62
CA SER A 34 7.73 3.30 -8.40
C SER A 34 6.40 3.24 -7.65
N VAL A 35 5.53 4.18 -7.96
CA VAL A 35 4.14 4.22 -7.46
C VAL A 35 3.22 3.88 -8.62
N MET A 36 2.35 2.89 -8.42
CA MET A 36 1.35 2.53 -9.43
C MET A 36 0.27 3.61 -9.46
N VAL A 37 -0.06 4.08 -10.66
CA VAL A 37 -1.15 5.05 -10.88
C VAL A 37 -2.34 4.33 -11.47
N ILE A 38 -3.43 4.32 -10.72
CA ILE A 38 -4.73 3.80 -11.18
C ILE A 38 -5.45 4.94 -11.90
N GLY A 39 -5.52 4.85 -13.22
CA GLY A 39 -6.05 5.91 -14.10
C GLY A 39 -7.00 5.37 -15.15
N ASN A 40 -7.06 6.05 -16.29
CA ASN A 40 -7.97 5.73 -17.40
C ASN A 40 -7.42 4.68 -18.38
N SER A 41 -6.23 4.16 -18.18
CA SER A 41 -5.57 3.25 -19.10
C SER A 41 -5.78 1.79 -18.69
N GLU A 42 -5.99 0.91 -19.66
CA GLU A 42 -5.98 -0.54 -19.45
C GLU A 42 -4.57 -1.07 -19.15
N LYS A 43 -3.54 -0.27 -19.44
CA LYS A 43 -2.15 -0.62 -19.14
C LYS A 43 -1.75 -0.06 -17.79
N PRO A 44 -0.89 -0.79 -17.03
CA PRO A 44 -0.33 -0.24 -15.81
C PRO A 44 0.44 1.06 -16.10
N GLU A 45 0.11 2.10 -15.35
CA GLU A 45 0.84 3.36 -15.36
C GLU A 45 1.58 3.49 -14.03
N PHE A 46 2.76 4.10 -14.09
CA PHE A 46 3.59 4.28 -12.89
C PHE A 46 4.16 5.70 -12.89
N TRP A 47 4.20 6.31 -11.72
CA TRP A 47 5.12 7.41 -11.50
C TRP A 47 6.53 6.84 -11.46
N SER A 48 7.41 7.45 -12.26
CA SER A 48 8.83 7.09 -12.32
C SER A 48 9.53 7.38 -11.00
N ALA A 49 10.75 6.87 -10.86
CA ALA A 49 11.60 7.15 -9.70
C ALA A 49 11.71 8.65 -9.38
N THR A 50 11.78 9.51 -10.41
CA THR A 50 11.85 10.97 -10.23
C THR A 50 10.56 11.55 -9.64
N GLU A 51 9.41 11.08 -10.10
CA GLU A 51 8.09 11.57 -9.65
C GLU A 51 7.68 10.97 -8.30
N ALA A 52 8.03 9.71 -8.09
CA ALA A 52 7.66 8.95 -6.89
C ALA A 52 8.67 9.08 -5.74
N ASP A 53 9.83 9.68 -5.98
CA ASP A 53 10.95 9.67 -5.03
C ASP A 53 10.57 10.23 -3.66
N ASP A 54 9.84 11.31 -3.61
CA ASP A 54 9.39 11.92 -2.35
C ASP A 54 8.44 10.99 -1.57
N ILE A 55 7.55 10.28 -2.26
CA ILE A 55 6.63 9.33 -1.65
C ILE A 55 7.40 8.13 -1.12
N VAL A 56 8.24 7.54 -1.94
CA VAL A 56 9.04 6.36 -1.59
C VAL A 56 10.00 6.68 -0.45
N SER A 57 10.74 7.80 -0.53
CA SER A 57 11.68 8.20 0.51
C SER A 57 10.99 8.53 1.84
N THR A 58 9.78 9.08 1.81
CA THR A 58 8.99 9.33 3.03
C THR A 58 8.59 8.01 3.70
N LEU A 59 8.17 7.02 2.93
CA LEU A 59 7.86 5.68 3.44
C LEU A 59 9.11 4.98 3.98
N VAL A 60 10.23 5.06 3.27
CA VAL A 60 11.52 4.50 3.74
C VAL A 60 11.92 5.14 5.06
N SER A 61 11.90 6.45 5.16
CA SER A 61 12.24 7.17 6.40
C SER A 61 11.31 6.80 7.55
N GLY A 62 10.02 6.64 7.27
CA GLY A 62 9.04 6.20 8.26
C GLY A 62 9.34 4.80 8.79
N MET A 63 9.64 3.85 7.91
CA MET A 63 9.98 2.47 8.30
C MET A 63 11.32 2.40 9.04
N GLU A 64 12.34 3.10 8.56
CA GLU A 64 13.65 3.13 9.23
C GLU A 64 13.56 3.79 10.61
N GLY A 65 12.78 4.85 10.75
CA GLY A 65 12.50 5.48 12.05
C GLY A 65 11.78 4.56 13.04
N ARG A 66 11.16 3.50 12.55
CA ARG A 66 10.50 2.45 13.35
C ARG A 66 11.40 1.24 13.63
N GLY A 67 12.66 1.29 13.22
CA GLY A 67 13.67 0.26 13.50
C GLY A 67 13.84 -0.78 12.40
N TYR A 68 13.11 -0.70 11.31
CA TYR A 68 13.28 -1.62 10.17
C TYR A 68 14.41 -1.18 9.26
N THR A 69 15.02 -2.12 8.56
CA THR A 69 16.10 -1.88 7.60
C THR A 69 15.61 -2.14 6.19
N ARG A 70 15.88 -1.21 5.27
CA ARG A 70 15.55 -1.39 3.85
C ARG A 70 16.40 -2.48 3.23
N ALA A 71 15.73 -3.48 2.63
CA ALA A 71 16.39 -4.53 1.85
C ALA A 71 16.64 -4.06 0.42
N SER A 72 17.73 -4.53 -0.20
CA SER A 72 18.07 -4.23 -1.59
C SER A 72 17.26 -5.03 -2.60
N ASP A 73 16.71 -6.16 -2.17
CA ASP A 73 15.89 -7.05 -3.00
C ASP A 73 14.71 -7.60 -2.19
N LYS A 74 13.64 -7.97 -2.89
CA LYS A 74 12.42 -8.48 -2.28
C LYS A 74 12.59 -9.90 -1.72
N GLU A 75 13.51 -10.68 -2.27
CA GLU A 75 13.77 -12.07 -1.88
C GLU A 75 14.35 -12.16 -0.47
N SER A 76 15.12 -11.17 -0.05
CA SER A 76 15.73 -11.11 1.28
C SER A 76 14.88 -10.36 2.32
N ALA A 77 13.78 -9.73 1.90
CA ALA A 77 12.96 -8.91 2.79
C ALA A 77 11.93 -9.74 3.57
N ASP A 78 11.68 -9.33 4.81
CA ASP A 78 10.60 -9.87 5.63
C ASP A 78 9.24 -9.28 5.25
N LEU A 79 9.24 -8.00 4.91
CA LEU A 79 8.04 -7.21 4.59
C LEU A 79 8.15 -6.61 3.20
N GLY A 80 7.01 -6.48 2.53
CA GLY A 80 6.88 -5.75 1.28
C GLY A 80 5.95 -4.56 1.43
N LEU A 81 6.36 -3.40 0.93
CA LEU A 81 5.50 -2.21 0.83
C LEU A 81 5.10 -1.98 -0.63
N GLN A 82 3.81 -1.75 -0.84
CA GLN A 82 3.26 -1.37 -2.13
C GLN A 82 2.50 -0.08 -2.01
N VAL A 83 2.67 0.80 -3.00
CA VAL A 83 2.01 2.10 -3.06
C VAL A 83 1.24 2.24 -4.36
N SER A 84 -0.02 2.66 -4.25
CA SER A 84 -0.88 2.93 -5.40
C SER A 84 -1.58 4.28 -5.24
N PHE A 85 -1.63 5.07 -6.31
CA PHE A 85 -2.36 6.33 -6.35
C PHE A 85 -3.56 6.22 -7.28
N VAL A 86 -4.75 6.54 -6.77
CA VAL A 86 -5.99 6.52 -7.55
C VAL A 86 -6.20 7.90 -8.17
N LYS A 87 -5.86 8.05 -9.44
CA LYS A 87 -6.00 9.29 -10.20
C LYS A 87 -7.38 9.43 -10.84
N ASN A 88 -8.00 8.32 -11.22
CA ASN A 88 -9.31 8.31 -11.85
C ASN A 88 -10.02 6.98 -11.59
N VAL A 89 -11.32 7.04 -11.26
CA VAL A 89 -12.17 5.88 -10.99
C VAL A 89 -13.17 5.57 -12.10
N ASN A 90 -13.20 6.34 -13.19
CA ASN A 90 -14.18 6.17 -14.27
C ASN A 90 -14.16 4.78 -14.91
N TYR A 91 -13.06 4.07 -14.81
CA TYR A 91 -12.90 2.70 -15.29
C TYR A 91 -13.65 1.66 -14.44
N PHE A 92 -14.06 2.02 -13.23
CA PHE A 92 -14.56 1.11 -12.20
C PHE A 92 -15.99 1.34 -11.78
N THR A 93 -16.79 2.00 -12.60
CA THR A 93 -18.20 2.29 -12.29
C THR A 93 -19.04 1.06 -11.95
N ASN A 94 -18.59 -0.14 -12.33
CA ASN A 94 -19.27 -1.40 -12.08
C ASN A 94 -18.74 -2.15 -10.82
N TYR A 95 -17.79 -1.62 -10.11
CA TYR A 95 -17.11 -2.30 -8.99
C TYR A 95 -17.32 -1.61 -7.63
N HIS A 96 -18.16 -0.58 -7.58
CA HIS A 96 -18.34 0.26 -6.39
C HIS A 96 -18.80 -0.46 -5.12
N ASP A 97 -19.46 -1.61 -5.28
CA ASP A 97 -20.00 -2.37 -4.14
C ASP A 97 -18.98 -3.37 -3.55
N ASN A 98 -17.81 -3.49 -4.14
CA ASN A 98 -16.77 -4.38 -3.63
C ASN A 98 -15.64 -3.56 -2.99
N PRO A 99 -15.36 -3.72 -1.67
CA PRO A 99 -14.28 -3.00 -0.99
C PRO A 99 -12.90 -3.30 -1.57
N TYR A 100 -12.77 -4.35 -2.36
CA TYR A 100 -11.52 -4.76 -3.04
C TYR A 100 -11.59 -4.52 -4.56
N TRP A 101 -12.37 -3.57 -5.03
CA TRP A 101 -12.58 -3.30 -6.45
C TRP A 101 -11.29 -3.01 -7.23
N TRP A 102 -10.31 -2.41 -6.60
CA TRP A 102 -9.00 -2.14 -7.20
C TRP A 102 -8.23 -3.41 -7.57
N TRP A 103 -8.56 -4.55 -6.98
CA TRP A 103 -7.96 -5.82 -7.35
C TRP A 103 -8.38 -6.28 -8.75
N GLY A 104 -9.47 -5.78 -9.27
CA GLY A 104 -9.89 -5.99 -10.66
C GLY A 104 -9.16 -5.10 -11.67
N TYR A 105 -8.36 -4.13 -11.21
CA TYR A 105 -7.59 -3.28 -12.09
C TYR A 105 -6.44 -4.07 -12.74
N PRO A 106 -6.25 -3.99 -14.09
CA PRO A 106 -5.22 -4.78 -14.77
C PRO A 106 -3.80 -4.59 -14.22
N GLY A 107 -3.47 -3.41 -13.73
CA GLY A 107 -2.20 -3.09 -13.09
C GLY A 107 -1.97 -3.88 -11.80
N TYR A 108 -3.02 -4.21 -11.06
CA TYR A 108 -2.92 -5.02 -9.85
C TYR A 108 -2.49 -6.45 -10.14
N ASN A 109 -2.94 -7.05 -11.23
CA ASN A 109 -2.48 -8.37 -11.65
C ASN A 109 -0.98 -8.38 -11.90
N TRP A 110 -0.45 -7.30 -12.44
CA TRP A 110 1.01 -7.13 -12.60
C TRP A 110 1.71 -7.06 -11.24
N TRP A 111 1.16 -6.30 -10.27
CA TRP A 111 1.71 -6.21 -8.92
C TRP A 111 1.67 -7.57 -8.21
N TYR A 112 0.60 -8.32 -8.32
CA TYR A 112 0.53 -9.67 -7.75
C TYR A 112 1.59 -10.59 -8.34
N GLY A 113 1.78 -10.55 -9.65
CA GLY A 113 2.87 -11.25 -10.30
C GLY A 113 4.23 -10.83 -9.79
N TYR A 114 4.43 -9.53 -9.60
CA TYR A 114 5.69 -9.00 -9.08
C TYR A 114 6.02 -9.54 -7.68
N TRP A 115 5.05 -9.55 -6.76
CA TRP A 115 5.26 -10.04 -5.40
C TRP A 115 5.20 -11.56 -5.27
N GLY A 116 4.36 -12.22 -6.05
CA GLY A 116 4.09 -13.65 -5.94
C GLY A 116 5.04 -14.55 -6.71
N ASN A 117 5.59 -14.09 -7.83
CA ASN A 117 6.35 -14.94 -8.76
C ASN A 117 7.62 -15.56 -8.15
N TRP A 118 8.30 -14.86 -7.29
CA TRP A 118 9.52 -15.38 -6.68
C TRP A 118 9.25 -16.36 -5.52
N THR A 119 8.11 -16.29 -4.91
CA THR A 119 7.68 -17.29 -3.91
C THR A 119 7.15 -18.56 -4.57
N GLY A 120 6.73 -18.47 -5.83
CA GLY A 120 6.23 -19.59 -6.62
C GLY A 120 4.88 -20.16 -6.18
N ALA A 121 4.28 -19.62 -5.14
CA ALA A 121 3.15 -20.26 -4.46
C ALA A 121 1.99 -19.33 -4.11
N TRP A 122 2.17 -18.02 -4.23
CA TRP A 122 1.17 -17.05 -3.79
C TRP A 122 0.34 -16.52 -4.96
N ASN A 123 -0.97 -16.46 -4.77
CA ASN A 123 -1.93 -16.00 -5.79
C ASN A 123 -2.67 -14.75 -5.31
N GLY A 124 -1.92 -13.67 -5.09
CA GLY A 124 -2.44 -12.39 -4.65
C GLY A 124 -2.32 -12.16 -3.14
N TRP A 125 -3.07 -11.20 -2.64
CA TRP A 125 -3.06 -10.75 -1.26
C TRP A 125 -4.44 -10.88 -0.63
N TYR A 126 -4.49 -10.96 0.69
CA TYR A 126 -5.74 -10.88 1.44
C TYR A 126 -5.58 -10.01 2.68
N TYR A 127 -6.69 -9.44 3.13
CA TYR A 127 -6.75 -8.66 4.35
C TYR A 127 -7.30 -9.54 5.47
N PRO A 128 -6.50 -9.89 6.49
CA PRO A 128 -6.98 -10.64 7.65
C PRO A 128 -7.76 -9.76 8.65
N TYR A 129 -8.24 -8.61 8.21
CA TYR A 129 -9.05 -7.67 8.97
C TYR A 129 -10.05 -6.97 8.06
N PRO A 130 -11.19 -6.45 8.59
CA PRO A 130 -12.18 -5.76 7.78
C PRO A 130 -11.65 -4.46 7.17
N VAL A 131 -11.97 -4.20 5.92
CA VAL A 131 -11.74 -2.92 5.26
C VAL A 131 -13.04 -2.13 5.25
N VAL A 132 -13.04 -0.95 5.85
CA VAL A 132 -14.25 -0.15 6.12
C VAL A 132 -14.33 1.16 5.34
N TYR A 133 -13.47 1.36 4.35
CA TYR A 133 -13.42 2.57 3.54
C TYR A 133 -13.66 2.25 2.07
N SER A 134 -14.24 3.22 1.35
CA SER A 134 -14.42 3.15 -0.10
C SER A 134 -13.39 4.04 -0.80
N TYR A 135 -12.90 3.60 -1.95
CA TYR A 135 -11.91 4.34 -2.71
C TYR A 135 -12.52 5.52 -3.44
N SER A 136 -11.78 6.61 -3.49
CA SER A 136 -12.15 7.81 -4.21
C SER A 136 -10.97 8.33 -5.04
N VAL A 137 -11.25 9.16 -6.00
CA VAL A 137 -10.24 9.87 -6.79
C VAL A 137 -9.36 10.73 -5.87
N GLY A 138 -8.07 10.74 -6.12
CA GLY A 138 -7.12 11.46 -5.28
C GLY A 138 -6.77 10.73 -3.99
N SER A 139 -6.77 9.41 -4.03
CA SER A 139 -6.43 8.56 -2.88
C SER A 139 -5.08 7.89 -3.09
N LEU A 140 -4.32 7.78 -2.00
CA LEU A 140 -3.12 6.97 -1.92
C LEU A 140 -3.39 5.75 -1.05
N LEU A 141 -3.00 4.58 -1.53
CA LEU A 141 -3.07 3.33 -0.78
C LEU A 141 -1.67 2.80 -0.55
N VAL A 142 -1.34 2.55 0.71
CA VAL A 142 -0.10 1.87 1.12
C VAL A 142 -0.47 0.55 1.77
N GLU A 143 0.14 -0.53 1.31
CA GLU A 143 -0.09 -1.87 1.84
C GLU A 143 1.24 -2.49 2.26
N LEU A 144 1.29 -3.01 3.49
CA LEU A 144 2.43 -3.74 4.03
C LEU A 144 2.08 -5.22 4.12
N VAL A 145 2.83 -6.04 3.40
CA VAL A 145 2.56 -7.48 3.28
C VAL A 145 3.66 -8.31 3.92
N ASN A 146 3.28 -9.45 4.51
CA ASN A 146 4.21 -10.40 5.11
C ASN A 146 4.80 -11.32 4.04
N LEU A 147 6.05 -11.08 3.65
CA LEU A 147 6.79 -11.91 2.69
C LEU A 147 7.37 -13.18 3.33
N LYS A 148 7.38 -13.29 4.66
CA LYS A 148 7.86 -14.45 5.43
C LYS A 148 6.73 -15.36 5.90
N ALA A 149 5.50 -15.14 5.42
CA ALA A 149 4.41 -16.03 5.74
C ALA A 149 4.76 -17.49 5.36
N PRO A 150 4.34 -18.48 6.15
CA PRO A 150 4.58 -19.88 5.83
C PRO A 150 4.07 -20.23 4.43
N LEU A 151 4.83 -21.06 3.70
CA LEU A 151 4.42 -21.52 2.37
C LEU A 151 3.02 -22.13 2.42
N PRO A 152 2.16 -21.77 1.48
CA PRO A 152 0.78 -22.23 1.49
C PRO A 152 0.67 -23.72 1.15
N LYS A 153 -0.34 -24.36 1.71
CA LYS A 153 -0.69 -25.76 1.40
C LYS A 153 -1.56 -25.91 0.16
N SER A 154 -2.02 -24.79 -0.44
CA SER A 154 -2.87 -24.78 -1.62
C SER A 154 -2.36 -23.79 -2.66
N THR A 155 -2.71 -24.00 -3.94
CA THR A 155 -2.34 -23.12 -5.04
C THR A 155 -3.06 -21.77 -5.04
N ASP A 156 -4.12 -21.62 -4.22
CA ASP A 156 -4.94 -20.42 -4.12
C ASP A 156 -4.56 -19.54 -2.90
N ALA A 157 -3.47 -19.87 -2.22
CA ALA A 157 -3.04 -19.12 -1.06
C ALA A 157 -2.57 -17.71 -1.41
N LYS A 158 -2.89 -16.76 -0.56
CA LYS A 158 -2.61 -15.33 -0.72
C LYS A 158 -1.72 -14.82 0.40
N LEU A 159 -0.86 -13.87 0.08
CA LEU A 159 -0.02 -13.19 1.08
C LEU A 159 -0.88 -12.31 2.00
N PRO A 160 -0.67 -12.39 3.33
CA PRO A 160 -1.43 -11.56 4.26
C PRO A 160 -0.93 -10.13 4.27
N VAL A 161 -1.85 -9.18 4.13
CA VAL A 161 -1.61 -7.77 4.36
C VAL A 161 -1.63 -7.53 5.86
N LEU A 162 -0.58 -6.92 6.41
CA LEU A 162 -0.43 -6.68 7.84
C LEU A 162 -0.85 -5.28 8.27
N TRP A 163 -0.63 -4.31 7.42
CA TRP A 163 -0.94 -2.92 7.68
C TRP A 163 -1.38 -2.22 6.40
N THR A 164 -2.32 -1.31 6.53
CA THR A 164 -2.83 -0.51 5.42
C THR A 164 -2.94 0.93 5.87
N ALA A 165 -2.49 1.84 5.03
CA ALA A 165 -2.80 3.26 5.12
C ALA A 165 -3.54 3.69 3.85
N TYR A 166 -4.71 4.28 4.02
CA TYR A 166 -5.52 4.84 2.96
C TYR A 166 -5.72 6.32 3.20
N MET A 167 -5.34 7.11 2.22
CA MET A 167 -5.34 8.56 2.32
C MET A 167 -6.11 9.16 1.17
N THR A 168 -7.05 10.07 1.46
CA THR A 168 -7.90 10.70 0.46
C THR A 168 -7.85 12.23 0.58
N GLY A 169 -8.30 12.93 -0.48
CA GLY A 169 -8.22 14.38 -0.54
C GLY A 169 -6.88 14.91 -1.05
N LEU A 170 -6.14 14.07 -1.79
CA LEU A 170 -4.79 14.39 -2.26
C LEU A 170 -4.75 14.94 -3.69
N LEU A 171 -5.90 15.01 -4.36
CA LEU A 171 -5.98 15.47 -5.74
C LEU A 171 -6.12 17.01 -5.80
N SER A 172 -5.17 17.64 -6.46
CA SER A 172 -5.20 19.04 -6.86
C SER A 172 -5.00 19.16 -8.37
N GLY A 173 -4.94 20.35 -8.89
CA GLY A 173 -4.61 20.62 -10.31
C GLY A 173 -3.13 20.39 -10.67
N SER A 174 -2.29 20.00 -9.72
CA SER A 174 -0.84 19.87 -9.87
C SER A 174 -0.33 18.57 -9.26
N ASP A 175 0.41 17.76 -10.03
CA ASP A 175 1.04 16.54 -9.52
C ASP A 175 2.05 16.85 -8.40
N LYS A 176 2.74 18.01 -8.46
CA LYS A 176 3.65 18.44 -7.38
C LYS A 176 2.92 18.61 -6.05
N VAL A 177 1.77 19.27 -6.05
CA VAL A 177 0.96 19.43 -4.83
C VAL A 177 0.37 18.09 -4.36
N ASN A 178 -0.04 17.24 -5.28
CA ASN A 178 -0.53 15.89 -4.95
C ASN A 178 0.56 15.08 -4.22
N ILE A 179 1.80 15.16 -4.67
CA ILE A 179 2.94 14.49 -4.04
C ILE A 179 3.22 15.08 -2.66
N GLU A 180 3.23 16.41 -2.51
CA GLU A 180 3.42 17.07 -1.20
C GLU A 180 2.34 16.70 -0.20
N LEU A 181 1.07 16.66 -0.60
CA LEU A 181 -0.04 16.21 0.24
C LEU A 181 0.12 14.73 0.60
N SER A 182 0.55 13.91 -0.35
CA SER A 182 0.79 12.48 -0.13
C SER A 182 1.88 12.24 0.92
N THR A 183 2.99 12.96 0.86
CA THR A 183 4.08 12.82 1.85
C THR A 183 3.61 13.20 3.25
N ARG A 184 2.84 14.29 3.38
CA ARG A 184 2.26 14.71 4.66
C ARG A 184 1.26 13.69 5.22
N ALA A 185 0.45 13.11 4.34
CA ALA A 185 -0.51 12.08 4.72
C ALA A 185 0.18 10.78 5.16
N ILE A 186 1.27 10.40 4.51
CA ILE A 186 2.11 9.24 4.91
C ILE A 186 2.70 9.46 6.30
N GLU A 187 3.26 10.63 6.58
CA GLU A 187 3.78 10.96 7.91
C GLU A 187 2.71 10.82 8.98
N GLN A 188 1.50 11.30 8.70
CA GLN A 188 0.36 11.15 9.60
C GLN A 188 -0.04 9.68 9.79
N ALA A 189 0.03 8.86 8.74
CA ALA A 189 -0.26 7.43 8.84
C ALA A 189 0.67 6.72 9.82
N PHE A 190 1.96 7.07 9.83
CA PHE A 190 2.90 6.54 10.83
C PHE A 190 2.60 7.04 12.24
N VAL A 191 2.25 8.31 12.42
CA VAL A 191 1.88 8.87 13.73
C VAL A 191 0.73 8.08 14.37
N GLN A 192 -0.29 7.73 13.60
CA GLN A 192 -1.44 6.98 14.11
C GLN A 192 -1.24 5.46 14.10
N SER A 193 -0.04 4.97 13.79
CA SER A 193 0.32 3.55 13.77
C SER A 193 1.50 3.24 14.72
N PRO A 194 1.38 3.50 16.04
CA PRO A 194 2.50 3.32 16.98
C PRO A 194 2.93 1.86 17.16
N TYR A 195 2.07 0.91 16.85
CA TYR A 195 2.35 -0.54 16.88
C TYR A 195 3.29 -0.99 15.76
N LEU A 196 3.37 -0.22 14.67
CA LEU A 196 4.24 -0.52 13.52
C LEU A 196 5.68 -0.13 13.87
N LYS A 197 6.36 -1.04 14.53
CA LYS A 197 7.76 -0.88 14.96
C LYS A 197 8.41 -2.23 15.22
N LYS A 198 9.72 -2.25 15.05
CA LYS A 198 10.58 -3.34 15.46
C LYS A 198 10.91 -3.25 16.94
#